data_7dff69efba0c97f58cdf5dd084d159b6
#
_entry.id   7dff69efba0c97f58cdf5dd084d159b6
#
_cell.length_a   1.000
_cell.length_b   1.000
_cell.length_c   1.000
_cell.angle_alpha   90.00
_cell.angle_beta   90.00
_cell.angle_gamma   90.00
#
_symmetry.space_group_name_H-M   'P 1'
#
loop_
_entity.id
_entity.type
_entity.pdbx_description
1 polymer ?
#
loop_
_entity_poly.entity_id
_entity_poly.type
_entity_poly.pdbx_seq_one_letter_code
_entity_poly.pdbx_strand_id
1 'polypeptide(L)'
;LHDRFGSLPMDVLISSAYKLASEGFLKSDGLKKSISLQRNLLSENPSSKKYFLSSDLLINKEYAQNLISLAKNNYKIFYQHPISTEIIKTVKKNGGEIHQRDFDKYEVVEREPVCENIRGYKICSMGEPSSGGLTMLQILKMIEYKPTWHRYIEASKLAFADRNLYHADPDFVDTPGIKLLDSEYIRERQRIISSNKVIKDAKPGIPPDWQNEQSLGHESLEEGTTHISIVDKYGNIISMTSTIETSFGSKIMANGYLLNNELTDFSFIPSSNNLKVANRVQPNKRPRSSMTPTIVFESNTK
;
A
#
# COMPACT_ATOMS: atom_id res chain seq x y z
N LEU A 1 -11.32 -0.37 -12.88
CA LEU A 1 -11.81 1.03 -12.90
C LEU A 1 -12.27 1.41 -14.29
N HIS A 2 -11.42 1.29 -15.32
CA HIS A 2 -11.77 1.69 -16.69
C HIS A 2 -13.03 0.98 -17.21
N ASP A 3 -13.17 -0.32 -17.03
CA ASP A 3 -14.34 -1.09 -17.48
C ASP A 3 -15.66 -0.65 -16.83
N ARG A 4 -15.61 -0.06 -15.63
CA ARG A 4 -16.80 0.41 -14.88
C ARG A 4 -17.08 1.89 -15.04
N PHE A 5 -16.06 2.71 -15.12
CA PHE A 5 -16.16 4.17 -15.01
C PHE A 5 -15.46 4.92 -16.16
N GLY A 6 -14.72 4.21 -17.02
CA GLY A 6 -14.00 4.83 -18.13
C GLY A 6 -14.94 5.30 -19.23
N SER A 7 -14.72 6.50 -19.74
CA SER A 7 -15.45 7.08 -20.87
C SER A 7 -14.58 7.29 -22.12
N LEU A 8 -13.26 7.29 -21.95
CA LEU A 8 -12.31 7.45 -23.06
C LEU A 8 -11.72 6.08 -23.47
N PRO A 9 -11.39 5.91 -24.76
CA PRO A 9 -10.68 4.71 -25.22
C PRO A 9 -9.34 4.52 -24.49
N MET A 10 -8.96 3.26 -24.24
CA MET A 10 -7.75 2.92 -23.49
C MET A 10 -6.47 3.43 -24.16
N ASP A 11 -6.40 3.40 -25.48
CA ASP A 11 -5.26 3.90 -26.26
C ASP A 11 -5.05 5.40 -26.09
N VAL A 12 -6.12 6.18 -25.94
CA VAL A 12 -6.07 7.62 -25.61
C VAL A 12 -5.48 7.81 -24.21
N LEU A 13 -5.96 7.02 -23.25
CA LEU A 13 -5.52 7.13 -21.84
C LEU A 13 -4.03 6.81 -21.66
N ILE A 14 -3.53 5.79 -22.34
CA ILE A 14 -2.13 5.37 -22.21
C ILE A 14 -1.16 6.11 -23.13
N SER A 15 -1.64 6.94 -24.07
CA SER A 15 -0.82 7.59 -25.10
C SER A 15 0.38 8.36 -24.52
N SER A 16 0.17 9.13 -23.45
CA SER A 16 1.24 9.90 -22.79
C SER A 16 2.26 8.98 -22.13
N ALA A 17 1.83 7.92 -21.45
CA ALA A 17 2.73 6.95 -20.84
C ALA A 17 3.54 6.18 -21.90
N TYR A 18 2.88 5.81 -23.01
CA TYR A 18 3.53 5.19 -24.16
C TYR A 18 4.62 6.10 -24.73
N LYS A 19 4.33 7.39 -24.95
CA LYS A 19 5.29 8.35 -25.46
C LYS A 19 6.51 8.47 -24.54
N LEU A 20 6.29 8.64 -23.25
CA LEU A 20 7.38 8.69 -22.26
C LEU A 20 8.22 7.42 -22.24
N ALA A 21 7.59 6.25 -22.36
CA ALA A 21 8.31 4.98 -22.39
C ALA A 21 9.10 4.77 -23.69
N SER A 22 8.53 5.14 -24.85
CA SER A 22 9.12 4.90 -26.17
C SER A 22 10.18 5.91 -26.59
N GLU A 23 9.95 7.20 -26.30
CA GLU A 23 10.85 8.31 -26.62
C GLU A 23 11.83 8.62 -25.48
N GLY A 24 11.44 8.28 -24.26
CA GLY A 24 12.22 8.47 -23.06
C GLY A 24 12.02 9.81 -22.36
N PHE A 25 12.60 9.92 -21.17
CA PHE A 25 12.65 11.14 -20.37
C PHE A 25 13.98 11.24 -19.63
N LEU A 26 14.39 12.45 -19.32
CA LEU A 26 15.63 12.70 -18.56
C LEU A 26 15.40 12.42 -17.08
N LYS A 27 16.39 11.79 -16.44
CA LYS A 27 16.39 11.60 -14.99
C LYS A 27 16.36 12.94 -14.27
N SER A 28 15.38 13.11 -13.38
CA SER A 28 15.38 14.23 -12.44
C SER A 28 16.51 14.08 -11.39
N ASP A 29 16.87 15.15 -10.72
CA ASP A 29 17.89 15.11 -9.66
C ASP A 29 17.48 14.17 -8.51
N GLY A 30 16.18 14.15 -8.16
CA GLY A 30 15.64 13.21 -7.18
C GLY A 30 15.83 11.75 -7.60
N LEU A 31 15.52 11.43 -8.86
CA LEU A 31 15.74 10.08 -9.40
C LEU A 31 17.22 9.71 -9.46
N LYS A 32 18.09 10.64 -9.86
CA LYS A 32 19.56 10.44 -9.85
C LYS A 32 20.06 10.13 -8.45
N LYS A 33 19.58 10.86 -7.44
CA LYS A 33 19.90 10.61 -6.03
C LYS A 33 19.45 9.24 -5.58
N SER A 34 18.20 8.86 -5.86
CA SER A 34 17.66 7.53 -5.51
C SER A 34 18.44 6.41 -6.19
N ILE A 35 18.77 6.55 -7.48
CA ILE A 35 19.62 5.59 -8.21
C ILE A 35 21.00 5.48 -7.57
N SER A 36 21.60 6.60 -7.17
CA SER A 36 22.92 6.60 -6.51
C SER A 36 22.91 5.82 -5.21
N LEU A 37 21.87 6.01 -4.38
CA LEU A 37 21.70 5.30 -3.11
C LEU A 37 21.51 3.79 -3.29
N GLN A 38 20.85 3.37 -4.37
CA GLN A 38 20.55 1.97 -4.66
C GLN A 38 21.45 1.34 -5.73
N ARG A 39 22.55 2.04 -6.11
CA ARG A 39 23.41 1.68 -7.25
C ARG A 39 23.91 0.23 -7.21
N ASN A 40 24.37 -0.23 -6.07
CA ASN A 40 24.92 -1.58 -5.92
C ASN A 40 23.84 -2.63 -6.23
N LEU A 41 22.68 -2.53 -5.60
CA LEU A 41 21.56 -3.48 -5.79
C LEU A 41 21.01 -3.41 -7.24
N LEU A 42 20.89 -2.22 -7.83
CA LEU A 42 20.48 -2.06 -9.22
C LEU A 42 21.50 -2.66 -10.20
N SER A 43 22.79 -2.74 -9.84
CA SER A 43 23.82 -3.31 -10.69
C SER A 43 23.82 -4.84 -10.72
N GLU A 44 23.21 -5.50 -9.74
CA GLU A 44 23.12 -6.97 -9.65
C GLU A 44 22.16 -7.57 -10.69
N ASN A 45 21.11 -6.85 -11.04
CA ASN A 45 20.20 -7.28 -12.09
C ASN A 45 20.58 -6.65 -13.45
N PRO A 46 20.88 -7.45 -14.49
CA PRO A 46 21.33 -6.93 -15.78
C PRO A 46 20.36 -5.94 -16.43
N SER A 47 19.05 -6.19 -16.36
CA SER A 47 18.01 -5.32 -16.93
C SER A 47 17.92 -3.99 -16.20
N SER A 48 17.93 -4.01 -14.86
CA SER A 48 17.95 -2.80 -14.03
C SER A 48 19.21 -1.99 -14.23
N LYS A 49 20.37 -2.66 -14.26
CA LYS A 49 21.67 -2.03 -14.57
C LYS A 49 21.62 -1.31 -15.92
N LYS A 50 21.18 -2.02 -16.97
CA LYS A 50 21.06 -1.45 -18.31
C LYS A 50 20.11 -0.25 -18.33
N TYR A 51 18.95 -0.35 -17.68
CA TYR A 51 17.94 0.70 -17.72
C TYR A 51 18.34 1.92 -16.89
N PHE A 52 18.74 1.71 -15.63
CA PHE A 52 18.98 2.81 -14.71
C PHE A 52 20.40 3.38 -14.73
N LEU A 53 21.42 2.59 -15.09
CA LEU A 53 22.82 2.99 -14.90
C LEU A 53 23.57 3.35 -16.20
N SER A 54 22.99 3.12 -17.38
CA SER A 54 23.71 3.32 -18.65
C SER A 54 23.57 4.71 -19.28
N SER A 55 22.49 5.43 -19.01
CA SER A 55 22.19 6.72 -19.64
C SER A 55 21.38 7.64 -18.73
N ASP A 56 21.46 8.95 -18.92
CA ASP A 56 20.57 9.92 -18.27
C ASP A 56 19.18 9.98 -18.95
N LEU A 57 19.08 9.58 -20.21
CA LEU A 57 17.80 9.41 -20.91
C LEU A 57 17.30 8.00 -20.69
N LEU A 58 16.16 7.86 -20.02
CA LEU A 58 15.51 6.57 -19.75
C LEU A 58 14.51 6.25 -20.84
N ILE A 59 14.78 5.21 -21.64
CA ILE A 59 13.89 4.66 -22.68
C ILE A 59 13.55 3.22 -22.31
N ASN A 60 12.26 2.89 -22.29
CA ASN A 60 11.77 1.55 -21.97
C ASN A 60 10.87 1.02 -23.07
N LYS A 61 11.46 0.52 -24.13
CA LYS A 61 10.72 0.02 -25.31
C LYS A 61 9.87 -1.22 -24.99
N GLU A 62 10.32 -2.08 -24.07
CA GLU A 62 9.57 -3.26 -23.64
C GLU A 62 8.29 -2.83 -22.92
N TYR A 63 8.38 -1.89 -22.00
CA TYR A 63 7.20 -1.34 -21.31
C TYR A 63 6.26 -0.61 -22.29
N ALA A 64 6.79 0.14 -23.25
CA ALA A 64 5.99 0.79 -24.29
C ALA A 64 5.17 -0.24 -25.11
N GLN A 65 5.79 -1.37 -25.50
CA GLN A 65 5.08 -2.45 -26.17
C GLN A 65 3.98 -3.08 -25.31
N ASN A 66 4.24 -3.27 -24.01
CA ASN A 66 3.24 -3.79 -23.09
C ASN A 66 2.05 -2.83 -22.94
N LEU A 67 2.29 -1.52 -22.88
CA LEU A 67 1.20 -0.52 -22.85
C LEU A 67 0.30 -0.62 -24.09
N ILE A 68 0.86 -0.77 -25.30
CA ILE A 68 0.09 -1.00 -26.53
C ILE A 68 -0.70 -2.31 -26.44
N SER A 69 -0.07 -3.37 -25.95
CA SER A 69 -0.72 -4.67 -25.80
C SER A 69 -1.90 -4.62 -24.84
N LEU A 70 -1.77 -3.91 -23.71
CA LEU A 70 -2.84 -3.66 -22.76
C LEU A 70 -4.00 -2.88 -23.39
N ALA A 71 -3.70 -1.84 -24.20
CA ALA A 71 -4.71 -1.04 -24.86
C ALA A 71 -5.54 -1.85 -25.86
N LYS A 72 -4.88 -2.73 -26.63
CA LYS A 72 -5.50 -3.51 -27.71
C LYS A 72 -6.25 -4.74 -27.23
N ASN A 73 -5.73 -5.42 -26.18
CA ASN A 73 -6.17 -6.75 -25.78
C ASN A 73 -6.84 -6.79 -24.40
N ASN A 74 -7.16 -5.63 -23.79
CA ASN A 74 -7.64 -5.54 -22.43
C ASN A 74 -6.52 -5.85 -21.39
N TYR A 75 -6.70 -5.40 -20.16
CA TYR A 75 -5.76 -5.59 -19.04
C TYR A 75 -5.43 -7.06 -18.73
N LYS A 76 -6.30 -8.00 -19.09
CA LYS A 76 -6.10 -9.45 -18.87
C LYS A 76 -4.83 -9.99 -19.52
N ILE A 77 -4.33 -9.34 -20.57
CA ILE A 77 -3.07 -9.75 -21.23
C ILE A 77 -1.86 -9.67 -20.28
N PHE A 78 -1.91 -8.81 -19.24
CA PHE A 78 -0.87 -8.73 -18.21
C PHE A 78 -0.71 -10.07 -17.47
N TYR A 79 -1.81 -10.76 -17.22
CA TYR A 79 -1.84 -12.03 -16.48
C TYR A 79 -1.58 -13.26 -17.37
N GLN A 80 -1.38 -13.07 -18.67
CA GLN A 80 -1.24 -14.13 -19.66
C GLN A 80 0.14 -14.09 -20.35
N HIS A 81 0.45 -15.18 -21.10
CA HIS A 81 1.60 -15.18 -21.99
C HIS A 81 1.49 -14.04 -23.04
N PRO A 82 2.59 -13.31 -23.38
CA PRO A 82 3.97 -13.57 -22.94
C PRO A 82 4.40 -12.85 -21.65
N ILE A 83 3.60 -11.90 -21.13
CA ILE A 83 4.01 -11.03 -20.03
C ILE A 83 4.23 -11.85 -18.75
N SER A 84 3.24 -12.63 -18.33
CA SER A 84 3.33 -13.46 -17.11
C SER A 84 4.49 -14.45 -17.19
N THR A 85 4.71 -15.05 -18.35
CA THR A 85 5.80 -16.05 -18.56
C THR A 85 7.17 -15.45 -18.31
N GLU A 86 7.44 -14.23 -18.79
CA GLU A 86 8.74 -13.59 -18.59
C GLU A 86 8.94 -13.15 -17.14
N ILE A 87 7.87 -12.71 -16.46
CA ILE A 87 7.91 -12.40 -15.02
C ILE A 87 8.22 -13.68 -14.24
N ILE A 88 7.51 -14.78 -14.49
CA ILE A 88 7.74 -16.08 -13.82
C ILE A 88 9.18 -16.55 -14.01
N LYS A 89 9.69 -16.51 -15.23
CA LYS A 89 11.07 -16.90 -15.55
C LYS A 89 12.08 -16.05 -14.81
N THR A 90 11.85 -14.75 -14.77
CA THR A 90 12.75 -13.80 -14.10
C THR A 90 12.74 -14.00 -12.58
N VAL A 91 11.58 -14.18 -11.96
CA VAL A 91 11.44 -14.47 -10.53
C VAL A 91 12.17 -15.76 -10.18
N LYS A 92 11.96 -16.85 -10.93
CA LYS A 92 12.63 -18.14 -10.69
C LYS A 92 14.15 -18.04 -10.84
N LYS A 93 14.64 -17.31 -11.85
CA LYS A 93 16.08 -17.08 -12.05
C LYS A 93 16.74 -16.38 -10.88
N ASN A 94 16.00 -15.55 -10.14
CA ASN A 94 16.47 -14.81 -8.97
C ASN A 94 16.14 -15.51 -7.64
N GLY A 95 15.79 -16.81 -7.68
CA GLY A 95 15.58 -17.63 -6.48
C GLY A 95 14.20 -17.53 -5.85
N GLY A 96 13.27 -16.78 -6.47
CA GLY A 96 11.88 -16.73 -6.04
C GLY A 96 11.02 -17.81 -6.68
N GLU A 97 9.78 -17.92 -6.20
CA GLU A 97 8.81 -18.88 -6.69
C GLU A 97 7.48 -18.22 -6.98
N ILE A 98 7.05 -18.27 -8.25
CA ILE A 98 5.73 -17.84 -8.71
C ILE A 98 5.35 -18.72 -9.90
N HIS A 99 4.06 -18.98 -10.09
CA HIS A 99 3.56 -19.86 -11.13
C HIS A 99 2.43 -19.17 -11.93
N GLN A 100 2.12 -19.68 -13.12
CA GLN A 100 1.00 -19.17 -13.91
C GLN A 100 -0.32 -19.20 -13.15
N ARG A 101 -0.58 -20.24 -12.34
CA ARG A 101 -1.78 -20.34 -11.50
C ARG A 101 -1.97 -19.16 -10.52
N ASP A 102 -0.87 -18.50 -10.13
CA ASP A 102 -0.93 -17.36 -9.19
C ASP A 102 -1.44 -16.10 -9.92
N PHE A 103 -1.08 -15.97 -11.21
CA PHE A 103 -1.65 -14.96 -12.10
C PHE A 103 -3.11 -15.26 -12.46
N ASP A 104 -3.43 -16.53 -12.77
CA ASP A 104 -4.78 -16.96 -13.18
C ASP A 104 -5.82 -16.79 -12.07
N LYS A 105 -5.38 -16.92 -10.80
CA LYS A 105 -6.23 -16.81 -9.61
C LYS A 105 -6.29 -15.42 -9.01
N TYR A 106 -5.46 -14.48 -9.50
CA TYR A 106 -5.45 -13.14 -8.93
C TYR A 106 -6.73 -12.39 -9.29
N GLU A 107 -7.41 -11.89 -8.29
CA GLU A 107 -8.60 -11.07 -8.43
C GLU A 107 -8.47 -9.78 -7.63
N VAL A 108 -9.00 -8.70 -8.21
CA VAL A 108 -9.15 -7.42 -7.50
C VAL A 108 -10.29 -7.55 -6.51
N VAL A 109 -10.04 -7.23 -5.25
CA VAL A 109 -11.07 -7.24 -4.21
C VAL A 109 -11.59 -5.82 -4.00
N GLU A 110 -12.90 -5.64 -4.15
CA GLU A 110 -13.60 -4.41 -3.80
C GLU A 110 -13.96 -4.47 -2.30
N ARG A 111 -13.65 -3.40 -1.58
CA ARG A 111 -13.92 -3.29 -0.14
C ARG A 111 -14.61 -1.98 0.17
N GLU A 112 -15.53 -2.02 1.14
CA GLU A 112 -16.17 -0.80 1.62
C GLU A 112 -15.17 0.12 2.32
N PRO A 113 -15.25 1.43 2.10
CA PRO A 113 -14.41 2.38 2.81
C PRO A 113 -14.80 2.46 4.28
N VAL A 114 -13.82 2.74 5.13
CA VAL A 114 -14.06 3.06 6.54
C VAL A 114 -14.21 4.56 6.68
N CYS A 115 -15.33 5.00 7.24
CA CYS A 115 -15.65 6.43 7.38
C CYS A 115 -15.99 6.78 8.83
N GLU A 116 -15.56 7.98 9.26
CA GLU A 116 -15.92 8.59 10.56
C GLU A 116 -16.29 10.06 10.40
N ASN A 117 -17.19 10.52 11.27
CA ASN A 117 -17.52 11.93 11.37
C ASN A 117 -16.68 12.57 12.48
N ILE A 118 -15.78 13.47 12.14
CA ILE A 118 -14.84 14.11 13.06
C ILE A 118 -14.89 15.62 12.82
N ARG A 119 -15.27 16.40 13.84
CA ARG A 119 -15.32 17.86 13.80
C ARG A 119 -16.09 18.48 12.63
N GLY A 120 -17.20 17.84 12.24
CA GLY A 120 -18.04 18.34 11.16
C GLY A 120 -17.58 17.91 9.75
N TYR A 121 -16.61 17.01 9.66
CA TYR A 121 -16.16 16.40 8.40
C TYR A 121 -16.43 14.90 8.42
N LYS A 122 -16.95 14.36 7.31
CA LYS A 122 -16.95 12.92 7.05
C LYS A 122 -15.64 12.56 6.37
N ILE A 123 -14.83 11.77 7.05
CA ILE A 123 -13.50 11.33 6.58
C ILE A 123 -13.60 9.85 6.23
N CYS A 124 -13.34 9.52 4.98
CA CYS A 124 -13.39 8.15 4.47
C CYS A 124 -12.01 7.72 3.97
N SER A 125 -11.61 6.51 4.30
CA SER A 125 -10.34 5.94 3.85
C SER A 125 -10.45 4.44 3.62
N MET A 126 -9.38 3.82 3.13
CA MET A 126 -9.31 2.38 2.88
C MET A 126 -9.27 1.60 4.20
N GLY A 127 -10.06 0.50 4.25
CA GLY A 127 -10.01 -0.48 5.33
C GLY A 127 -8.91 -1.53 5.13
N GLU A 128 -8.94 -2.57 5.99
CA GLU A 128 -8.01 -3.70 5.90
C GLU A 128 -8.08 -4.43 4.54
N PRO A 129 -6.95 -4.95 4.06
CA PRO A 129 -5.66 -5.17 4.71
C PRO A 129 -4.79 -3.92 4.86
N SER A 130 -5.17 -2.74 4.35
CA SER A 130 -4.45 -1.53 4.71
C SER A 130 -4.82 -1.09 6.11
N SER A 131 -3.81 -0.89 6.93
CA SER A 131 -3.97 -0.38 8.30
C SER A 131 -4.16 1.12 8.36
N GLY A 132 -3.75 1.84 7.29
CA GLY A 132 -3.58 3.28 7.32
C GLY A 132 -4.87 4.05 7.63
N GLY A 133 -6.00 3.67 7.01
CA GLY A 133 -7.28 4.34 7.23
C GLY A 133 -7.77 4.22 8.67
N LEU A 134 -7.81 3.01 9.22
CA LEU A 134 -8.25 2.77 10.61
C LEU A 134 -7.31 3.45 11.60
N THR A 135 -5.99 3.32 11.43
CA THR A 135 -4.99 3.95 12.31
C THR A 135 -5.12 5.48 12.28
N MET A 136 -5.27 6.08 11.10
CA MET A 136 -5.47 7.53 10.97
C MET A 136 -6.76 8.00 11.66
N LEU A 137 -7.88 7.32 11.41
CA LEU A 137 -9.16 7.67 12.01
C LEU A 137 -9.12 7.51 13.53
N GLN A 138 -8.46 6.47 14.04
CA GLN A 138 -8.24 6.26 15.47
C GLN A 138 -7.44 7.42 16.10
N ILE A 139 -6.35 7.86 15.46
CA ILE A 139 -5.56 9.02 15.92
C ILE A 139 -6.44 10.27 15.94
N LEU A 140 -7.14 10.56 14.86
CA LEU A 140 -7.97 11.76 14.74
C LEU A 140 -9.08 11.78 15.80
N LYS A 141 -9.75 10.65 16.06
CA LYS A 141 -10.74 10.53 17.14
C LYS A 141 -10.12 10.76 18.53
N MET A 142 -8.91 10.23 18.78
CA MET A 142 -8.23 10.44 20.08
C MET A 142 -7.85 11.89 20.34
N ILE A 143 -7.60 12.71 19.31
CA ILE A 143 -7.20 14.11 19.45
C ILE A 143 -8.32 15.11 19.16
N GLU A 144 -9.52 14.66 18.83
CA GLU A 144 -10.63 15.47 18.30
C GLU A 144 -10.89 16.75 19.11
N TYR A 145 -10.97 16.64 20.44
CA TYR A 145 -11.32 17.75 21.32
C TYR A 145 -10.12 18.58 21.82
N LYS A 146 -8.91 18.04 21.75
CA LYS A 146 -7.68 18.70 22.22
C LYS A 146 -6.51 18.41 21.29
N PRO A 147 -6.48 18.96 20.07
CA PRO A 147 -5.41 18.72 19.11
C PRO A 147 -4.16 19.52 19.50
N THR A 148 -3.17 18.84 20.07
CA THR A 148 -1.83 19.35 20.31
C THR A 148 -0.80 18.39 19.76
N TRP A 149 0.39 18.86 19.42
CA TRP A 149 1.48 18.00 18.92
C TRP A 149 1.81 16.86 19.89
N HIS A 150 1.82 17.14 21.20
CA HIS A 150 2.02 16.11 22.21
C HIS A 150 0.96 15.02 22.12
N ARG A 151 -0.34 15.40 22.11
CA ARG A 151 -1.43 14.42 22.01
C ARG A 151 -1.40 13.67 20.70
N TYR A 152 -1.07 14.32 19.60
CA TYR A 152 -0.93 13.66 18.30
C TYR A 152 0.14 12.56 18.33
N ILE A 153 1.32 12.87 18.89
CA ILE A 153 2.41 11.90 19.01
C ILE A 153 2.01 10.73 19.92
N GLU A 154 1.41 11.01 21.09
CA GLU A 154 1.00 9.96 22.03
C GLU A 154 -0.17 9.12 21.48
N ALA A 155 -1.16 9.73 20.81
CA ALA A 155 -2.23 9.03 20.11
C ALA A 155 -1.68 8.14 18.98
N SER A 156 -0.70 8.64 18.22
CA SER A 156 -0.03 7.84 17.19
C SER A 156 0.65 6.60 17.78
N LYS A 157 1.37 6.72 18.88
CA LYS A 157 1.98 5.57 19.54
C LYS A 157 0.95 4.50 19.93
N LEU A 158 -0.18 4.92 20.48
CA LEU A 158 -1.25 4.01 20.90
C LEU A 158 -1.92 3.34 19.68
N ALA A 159 -2.24 4.12 18.65
CA ALA A 159 -2.85 3.59 17.43
C ALA A 159 -1.91 2.62 16.68
N PHE A 160 -0.60 2.93 16.65
CA PHE A 160 0.39 2.01 16.06
C PHE A 160 0.62 0.75 16.90
N ALA A 161 0.48 0.83 18.23
CA ALA A 161 0.49 -0.37 19.07
C ALA A 161 -0.67 -1.31 18.72
N ASP A 162 -1.88 -0.76 18.54
CA ASP A 162 -3.05 -1.52 18.09
C ASP A 162 -2.84 -2.06 16.67
N ARG A 163 -2.36 -1.22 15.74
CA ARG A 163 -2.02 -1.61 14.37
C ARG A 163 -1.13 -2.84 14.33
N ASN A 164 -0.08 -2.81 15.11
CA ASN A 164 0.96 -3.82 15.08
C ASN A 164 0.48 -5.19 15.56
N LEU A 165 -0.47 -5.20 16.47
CA LEU A 165 -1.07 -6.43 16.97
C LEU A 165 -2.19 -6.96 16.06
N TYR A 166 -3.09 -6.10 15.60
CA TYR A 166 -4.39 -6.50 15.09
C TYR A 166 -4.53 -6.50 13.57
N HIS A 167 -3.91 -5.51 12.87
CA HIS A 167 -4.19 -5.35 11.45
C HIS A 167 -3.55 -6.42 10.57
N ALA A 168 -4.37 -7.01 9.73
CA ALA A 168 -3.99 -8.03 8.75
C ALA A 168 -5.04 -8.13 7.64
N ASP A 169 -4.91 -9.11 6.75
CA ASP A 169 -5.93 -9.42 5.75
C ASP A 169 -7.14 -10.10 6.41
N PRO A 170 -8.31 -9.45 6.45
CA PRO A 170 -9.50 -9.96 7.13
C PRO A 170 -10.10 -11.20 6.44
N ASP A 171 -9.70 -11.50 5.20
CA ASP A 171 -10.13 -12.71 4.51
C ASP A 171 -9.42 -13.98 5.08
N PHE A 172 -8.35 -13.79 5.89
CA PHE A 172 -7.51 -14.87 6.43
C PHE A 172 -7.36 -14.87 7.94
N VAL A 173 -7.64 -13.74 8.58
CA VAL A 173 -7.45 -13.57 10.02
C VAL A 173 -8.58 -12.71 10.58
N ASP A 174 -9.18 -13.17 11.65
CA ASP A 174 -10.08 -12.32 12.43
C ASP A 174 -9.32 -11.07 12.91
N THR A 175 -9.86 -9.90 12.61
CA THR A 175 -9.34 -8.61 13.05
C THR A 175 -10.45 -7.83 13.75
N PRO A 176 -10.15 -6.97 14.72
CA PRO A 176 -11.17 -6.13 15.34
C PRO A 176 -11.75 -5.09 14.38
N GLY A 177 -11.01 -4.73 13.32
CA GLY A 177 -11.45 -3.82 12.28
C GLY A 177 -12.03 -2.52 12.85
N ILE A 178 -13.27 -2.21 12.47
CA ILE A 178 -13.99 -0.99 12.89
C ILE A 178 -14.19 -0.87 14.41
N LYS A 179 -14.12 -1.95 15.19
CA LYS A 179 -14.20 -1.90 16.65
C LYS A 179 -13.10 -1.05 17.29
N LEU A 180 -11.95 -0.89 16.61
CA LEU A 180 -10.90 0.02 17.02
C LEU A 180 -11.33 1.51 16.99
N LEU A 181 -12.43 1.84 16.32
CA LEU A 181 -13.00 3.18 16.26
C LEU A 181 -14.20 3.35 17.21
N ASP A 182 -14.57 2.33 17.97
CA ASP A 182 -15.64 2.41 18.94
C ASP A 182 -15.41 3.57 19.94
N SER A 183 -16.47 4.28 20.26
CA SER A 183 -16.37 5.50 21.07
C SER A 183 -15.94 5.24 22.50
N GLU A 184 -16.28 4.09 23.09
CA GLU A 184 -15.84 3.72 24.43
C GLU A 184 -14.34 3.34 24.40
N TYR A 185 -13.96 2.53 23.45
CA TYR A 185 -12.57 2.16 23.24
C TYR A 185 -11.67 3.40 23.02
N ILE A 186 -12.10 4.32 22.15
CA ILE A 186 -11.37 5.58 21.93
C ILE A 186 -11.23 6.39 23.23
N ARG A 187 -12.29 6.47 24.05
CA ARG A 187 -12.22 7.16 25.35
C ARG A 187 -11.23 6.50 26.31
N GLU A 188 -11.17 5.19 26.33
CA GLU A 188 -10.19 4.44 27.12
C GLU A 188 -8.75 4.76 26.67
N ARG A 189 -8.51 4.73 25.38
CA ARG A 189 -7.20 5.07 24.81
C ARG A 189 -6.82 6.52 25.10
N GLN A 190 -7.77 7.45 25.03
CA GLN A 190 -7.56 8.87 25.38
C GLN A 190 -7.14 9.08 26.85
N ARG A 191 -7.69 8.29 27.79
CA ARG A 191 -7.35 8.40 29.23
C ARG A 191 -5.89 8.07 29.53
N ILE A 192 -5.24 7.27 28.68
CA ILE A 192 -3.82 6.92 28.81
C ILE A 192 -2.93 8.15 28.48
N ILE A 193 -3.42 9.08 27.64
CA ILE A 193 -2.65 10.24 27.18
C ILE A 193 -2.63 11.31 28.26
N SER A 194 -1.54 11.42 28.97
CA SER A 194 -1.29 12.52 29.95
C SER A 194 -0.94 13.81 29.21
N SER A 195 -1.26 14.96 29.81
CA SER A 195 -0.91 16.28 29.27
C SER A 195 0.59 16.61 29.31
N ASN A 196 1.34 15.95 30.18
CA ASN A 196 2.74 16.29 30.48
C ASN A 196 3.69 15.09 30.63
N LYS A 197 3.23 13.88 30.33
CA LYS A 197 4.05 12.67 30.42
C LYS A 197 4.06 11.94 29.08
N VAL A 198 5.23 11.48 28.68
CA VAL A 198 5.43 10.69 27.46
C VAL A 198 5.15 9.22 27.77
N ILE A 199 4.39 8.55 26.92
CA ILE A 199 4.24 7.10 26.93
C ILE A 199 5.55 6.49 26.41
N LYS A 200 6.27 5.79 27.31
CA LYS A 200 7.55 5.14 26.95
C LYS A 200 7.35 3.84 26.20
N ASP A 201 6.31 3.08 26.55
CA ASP A 201 6.00 1.77 26.00
C ASP A 201 4.49 1.68 25.78
N ALA A 202 4.07 2.05 24.58
CA ALA A 202 2.67 1.99 24.18
C ALA A 202 2.25 0.54 23.96
N LYS A 203 1.23 0.10 24.66
CA LYS A 203 0.67 -1.24 24.51
C LYS A 203 -0.63 -1.20 23.70
N PRO A 204 -0.96 -2.26 22.96
CA PRO A 204 -2.27 -2.39 22.34
C PRO A 204 -3.36 -2.42 23.41
N GLY A 205 -4.53 -1.87 23.09
CA GLY A 205 -5.72 -1.99 23.92
C GLY A 205 -6.49 -3.27 23.60
N ILE A 206 -7.60 -3.50 24.28
CA ILE A 206 -8.53 -4.61 23.99
C ILE A 206 -9.84 -3.99 23.50
N PRO A 207 -10.15 -4.08 22.19
CA PRO A 207 -11.40 -3.57 21.66
C PRO A 207 -12.62 -4.28 22.26
N PRO A 208 -13.82 -3.66 22.27
CA PRO A 208 -15.03 -4.26 22.78
C PRO A 208 -15.33 -5.63 22.14
N ASP A 209 -15.74 -6.59 22.96
CA ASP A 209 -16.09 -7.94 22.53
C ASP A 209 -14.99 -8.67 21.73
N TRP A 210 -13.72 -8.26 21.91
CA TRP A 210 -12.60 -8.91 21.29
C TRP A 210 -12.00 -9.97 22.21
N GLN A 211 -12.00 -11.21 21.75
CA GLN A 211 -11.56 -12.38 22.53
C GLN A 211 -10.41 -13.15 21.90
N ASN A 212 -10.07 -12.84 20.63
CA ASN A 212 -9.02 -13.54 19.94
C ASN A 212 -7.63 -13.05 20.39
N GLU A 213 -6.81 -13.96 20.84
CA GLU A 213 -5.44 -13.67 21.24
C GLU A 213 -4.50 -13.74 20.05
N GLN A 214 -3.67 -12.71 19.92
CA GLN A 214 -2.66 -12.58 18.87
C GLN A 214 -1.33 -12.15 19.47
N SER A 215 -0.24 -12.37 18.76
CA SER A 215 1.08 -11.89 19.17
C SER A 215 1.63 -10.85 18.21
N LEU A 216 2.52 -10.01 18.75
CA LEU A 216 3.30 -9.06 17.95
C LEU A 216 4.25 -9.79 17.02
N GLY A 217 4.32 -9.35 15.78
CA GLY A 217 5.26 -9.80 14.77
C GLY A 217 6.46 -8.88 14.63
N HIS A 218 7.31 -9.20 13.67
CA HIS A 218 8.36 -8.29 13.21
C HIS A 218 7.77 -7.26 12.26
N GLU A 219 8.21 -6.01 12.38
CA GLU A 219 7.83 -4.93 11.47
C GLU A 219 9.03 -4.51 10.63
N SER A 220 8.82 -4.41 9.32
CA SER A 220 9.73 -3.74 8.41
C SER A 220 9.40 -2.25 8.33
N LEU A 221 10.42 -1.44 8.01
CA LEU A 221 10.20 -0.05 7.63
C LEU A 221 9.61 -0.02 6.21
N GLU A 222 8.44 0.57 6.06
CA GLU A 222 7.78 0.76 4.76
C GLU A 222 8.31 2.06 4.13
N GLU A 223 8.92 1.97 2.94
CA GLU A 223 9.49 3.12 2.21
C GLU A 223 9.10 3.05 0.73
N GLY A 224 8.67 4.16 0.16
CA GLY A 224 8.56 4.29 -1.28
C GLY A 224 7.19 4.01 -1.90
N THR A 225 6.31 5.00 -1.85
CA THR A 225 4.94 4.91 -2.37
C THR A 225 4.58 6.18 -3.14
N THR A 226 3.68 6.08 -4.10
CA THR A 226 3.14 7.22 -4.86
C THR A 226 1.66 7.38 -4.56
N HIS A 227 1.23 8.64 -4.37
CA HIS A 227 -0.16 8.98 -4.16
C HIS A 227 -0.64 10.05 -5.14
N ILE A 228 -1.88 9.92 -5.62
CA ILE A 228 -2.52 10.89 -6.51
C ILE A 228 -3.91 11.21 -5.96
N SER A 229 -4.22 12.50 -5.86
CA SER A 229 -5.56 13.02 -5.59
C SER A 229 -5.99 13.90 -6.75
N ILE A 230 -7.16 13.61 -7.34
CA ILE A 230 -7.69 14.33 -8.49
C ILE A 230 -9.16 14.65 -8.20
N VAL A 231 -9.56 15.90 -8.50
CA VAL A 231 -10.94 16.31 -8.57
C VAL A 231 -11.17 16.91 -9.95
N ASP A 232 -12.11 16.37 -10.70
CA ASP A 232 -12.43 16.89 -12.03
C ASP A 232 -13.52 17.98 -11.99
N LYS A 233 -13.74 18.60 -13.13
CA LYS A 233 -14.76 19.68 -13.27
C LYS A 233 -16.20 19.19 -13.10
N TYR A 234 -16.44 17.89 -13.08
CA TYR A 234 -17.77 17.30 -12.89
C TYR A 234 -18.01 16.87 -11.44
N GLY A 235 -17.03 17.04 -10.56
CA GLY A 235 -17.10 16.64 -9.17
C GLY A 235 -16.71 15.19 -8.92
N ASN A 236 -16.16 14.48 -9.90
CA ASN A 236 -15.58 13.16 -9.66
C ASN A 236 -14.28 13.31 -8.88
N ILE A 237 -14.11 12.46 -7.87
CA ILE A 237 -12.96 12.48 -6.98
C ILE A 237 -12.27 11.13 -7.05
N ILE A 238 -10.96 11.14 -7.18
CA ILE A 238 -10.11 9.95 -7.01
C ILE A 238 -9.01 10.24 -6.00
N SER A 239 -8.80 9.30 -5.09
CA SER A 239 -7.67 9.27 -4.17
C SER A 239 -7.04 7.88 -4.33
N MET A 240 -5.85 7.81 -4.93
CA MET A 240 -5.22 6.56 -5.31
C MET A 240 -3.79 6.49 -4.81
N THR A 241 -3.48 5.42 -4.11
CA THR A 241 -2.11 5.10 -3.69
C THR A 241 -1.63 3.87 -4.46
N SER A 242 -0.41 3.92 -4.97
CA SER A 242 0.22 2.83 -5.70
C SER A 242 1.67 2.66 -5.24
N THR A 243 2.08 1.42 -5.05
CA THR A 243 3.40 1.10 -4.51
C THR A 243 4.00 -0.14 -5.16
N ILE A 244 5.32 -0.25 -5.07
CA ILE A 244 6.10 -1.48 -5.27
C ILE A 244 6.94 -1.77 -4.02
N GLU A 245 6.58 -1.17 -2.91
CA GLU A 245 7.11 -1.15 -1.54
C GLU A 245 8.38 -0.30 -1.46
N THR A 246 9.62 -0.83 -1.45
CA THR A 246 10.83 0.00 -1.35
C THR A 246 11.17 0.73 -2.66
N SER A 247 12.09 1.68 -2.60
CA SER A 247 12.64 2.36 -3.79
C SER A 247 13.16 1.33 -4.80
N PHE A 248 12.57 1.31 -5.99
CA PHE A 248 12.79 0.33 -7.08
C PHE A 248 12.34 -1.10 -6.75
N GLY A 249 11.46 -1.31 -5.78
CA GLY A 249 10.92 -2.61 -5.40
C GLY A 249 12.02 -3.64 -5.10
N SER A 250 11.92 -4.83 -5.69
CA SER A 250 12.96 -5.88 -5.59
C SER A 250 14.26 -5.54 -6.35
N LYS A 251 14.35 -4.42 -7.04
CA LYS A 251 15.43 -4.02 -7.97
C LYS A 251 15.56 -4.93 -9.19
N ILE A 252 14.64 -5.86 -9.37
CA ILE A 252 14.60 -6.81 -10.50
C ILE A 252 13.62 -6.27 -11.55
N MET A 253 14.04 -6.27 -12.80
CA MET A 253 13.18 -5.92 -13.94
C MET A 253 12.86 -7.17 -14.78
N ALA A 254 11.61 -7.30 -15.16
CA ALA A 254 11.12 -8.29 -16.09
C ALA A 254 10.18 -7.64 -17.10
N ASN A 255 10.40 -7.85 -18.39
CA ASN A 255 9.54 -7.36 -19.46
C ASN A 255 9.21 -5.85 -19.35
N GLY A 256 10.21 -5.05 -18.98
CA GLY A 256 10.08 -3.59 -18.79
C GLY A 256 9.45 -3.16 -17.47
N TYR A 257 9.00 -4.07 -16.61
CA TYR A 257 8.46 -3.77 -15.29
C TYR A 257 9.52 -3.92 -14.19
N LEU A 258 9.54 -3.00 -13.23
CA LEU A 258 10.14 -3.26 -11.92
C LEU A 258 9.19 -4.16 -11.12
N LEU A 259 9.72 -5.24 -10.58
CA LEU A 259 8.97 -6.12 -9.69
C LEU A 259 8.96 -5.56 -8.28
N ASN A 260 7.82 -5.68 -7.61
CA ASN A 260 7.67 -5.24 -6.21
C ASN A 260 8.43 -6.17 -5.24
N ASN A 261 8.55 -5.73 -3.99
CA ASN A 261 9.00 -6.55 -2.85
C ASN A 261 7.98 -6.57 -1.70
N GLU A 262 6.69 -6.48 -2.02
CA GLU A 262 5.58 -6.39 -1.05
C GLU A 262 5.52 -7.52 -0.02
N LEU A 263 6.18 -8.67 -0.28
CA LEU A 263 6.26 -9.74 0.70
C LEU A 263 7.01 -9.34 1.98
N THR A 264 7.84 -8.28 1.93
CA THR A 264 8.54 -7.75 3.11
C THR A 264 7.60 -7.05 4.10
N ASP A 265 6.38 -6.69 3.68
CA ASP A 265 5.35 -6.14 4.55
C ASP A 265 4.70 -7.19 5.47
N PHE A 266 4.92 -8.46 5.21
CA PHE A 266 4.55 -9.52 6.15
C PHE A 266 5.51 -9.63 7.33
N SER A 267 5.00 -10.09 8.47
CA SER A 267 5.83 -10.65 9.52
C SER A 267 6.34 -12.03 9.11
N PHE A 268 7.66 -12.19 9.04
CA PHE A 268 8.30 -13.51 8.82
C PHE A 268 8.33 -14.37 10.07
N ILE A 269 7.93 -13.82 11.23
CA ILE A 269 7.70 -14.58 12.45
C ILE A 269 6.24 -15.00 12.47
N PRO A 270 5.90 -16.30 12.30
CA PRO A 270 4.52 -16.75 12.19
C PRO A 270 3.77 -16.78 13.53
N SER A 271 4.52 -16.94 14.63
CA SER A 271 3.97 -17.03 15.99
C SER A 271 5.00 -16.61 17.02
N SER A 272 4.53 -16.10 18.16
CA SER A 272 5.34 -15.79 19.35
C SER A 272 4.52 -16.12 20.60
N ASN A 273 5.16 -16.64 21.65
CA ASN A 273 4.48 -17.07 22.89
C ASN A 273 3.28 -18.01 22.66
N ASN A 274 3.38 -18.94 21.72
CA ASN A 274 2.33 -19.86 21.29
C ASN A 274 1.09 -19.19 20.65
N LEU A 275 1.11 -17.89 20.40
CA LEU A 275 0.06 -17.16 19.72
C LEU A 275 0.47 -16.84 18.28
N LYS A 276 -0.49 -16.87 17.37
CA LYS A 276 -0.25 -16.55 15.96
C LYS A 276 -0.10 -15.04 15.76
N VAL A 277 0.82 -14.63 14.88
CA VAL A 277 0.92 -13.25 14.41
C VAL A 277 -0.16 -13.00 13.36
N ALA A 278 -0.93 -11.92 13.51
CA ALA A 278 -2.00 -11.57 12.57
C ALA A 278 -1.46 -11.40 11.14
N ASN A 279 -0.43 -10.59 10.98
CA ASN A 279 0.20 -10.29 9.68
C ASN A 279 1.29 -11.30 9.27
N ARG A 280 1.19 -12.59 9.67
CA ARG A 280 2.11 -13.64 9.22
C ARG A 280 1.93 -13.98 7.75
N VAL A 281 2.97 -14.48 7.12
CA VAL A 281 2.93 -14.98 5.74
C VAL A 281 1.95 -16.16 5.63
N GLN A 282 1.07 -16.12 4.63
CA GLN A 282 0.19 -17.23 4.25
C GLN A 282 -0.03 -17.21 2.72
N PRO A 283 -0.23 -18.39 2.07
CA PRO A 283 -0.59 -18.43 0.65
C PRO A 283 -1.88 -17.64 0.36
N ASN A 284 -1.89 -16.89 -0.74
CA ASN A 284 -3.01 -16.04 -1.22
C ASN A 284 -3.38 -14.86 -0.33
N LYS A 285 -2.79 -14.70 0.83
CA LYS A 285 -3.02 -13.60 1.76
C LYS A 285 -2.34 -12.34 1.26
N ARG A 286 -2.99 -11.19 1.43
CA ARG A 286 -2.40 -9.88 1.21
C ARG A 286 -1.62 -9.44 2.44
N PRO A 287 -0.44 -8.81 2.29
CA PRO A 287 0.26 -8.23 3.41
C PRO A 287 -0.51 -7.02 3.97
N ARG A 288 -0.24 -6.70 5.22
CA ARG A 288 -0.68 -5.44 5.80
C ARG A 288 0.06 -4.29 5.13
N SER A 289 -0.69 -3.31 4.63
CA SER A 289 -0.15 -2.07 4.08
C SER A 289 -0.42 -0.88 5.01
N SER A 290 0.25 0.24 4.77
CA SER A 290 -0.03 1.54 5.40
C SER A 290 -0.58 2.57 4.42
N MET A 291 -0.88 2.20 3.19
CA MET A 291 -1.50 3.08 2.20
C MET A 291 -2.83 3.64 2.71
N THR A 292 -3.00 4.96 2.61
CA THR A 292 -4.12 5.69 3.24
C THR A 292 -4.80 6.64 2.25
N PRO A 293 -5.31 6.14 1.10
CA PRO A 293 -6.08 6.99 0.22
C PRO A 293 -7.31 7.51 0.97
N THR A 294 -7.48 8.84 1.03
CA THR A 294 -8.47 9.47 1.89
C THR A 294 -9.25 10.53 1.13
N ILE A 295 -10.56 10.58 1.36
CA ILE A 295 -11.45 11.63 0.87
C ILE A 295 -12.18 12.22 2.07
N VAL A 296 -12.23 13.57 2.13
CA VAL A 296 -12.88 14.33 3.19
C VAL A 296 -14.05 15.11 2.60
N PHE A 297 -15.22 14.97 3.22
CA PHE A 297 -16.42 15.70 2.87
C PHE A 297 -16.84 16.61 4.03
N GLU A 298 -17.36 17.80 3.73
CA GLU A 298 -18.09 18.58 4.73
C GLU A 298 -19.39 17.84 5.10
N SER A 299 -19.65 17.68 6.39
CA SER A 299 -20.83 16.90 6.85
C SER A 299 -22.18 17.56 6.48
N ASN A 300 -22.17 18.83 6.09
CA ASN A 300 -23.36 19.60 5.71
C ASN A 300 -23.63 19.65 4.20
N THR A 301 -22.78 19.05 3.37
CA THR A 301 -23.05 18.89 1.93
C THR A 301 -23.87 17.62 1.73
N LYS A 302 -25.16 17.82 1.42
CA LYS A 302 -26.08 16.76 1.01
C LYS A 302 -25.72 16.22 -0.37
#